data_98e579155478f7f534bb64777cdc6333
#
_entry.id   98e579155478f7f534bb64777cdc6333
#
_cell.length_a   1.000
_cell.length_b   1.000
_cell.length_c   1.000
_cell.angle_alpha   90.00
_cell.angle_beta   90.00
_cell.angle_gamma   90.00
#
_symmetry.space_group_name_H-M   'P 1'
#
loop_
_entity.id
_entity.type
_entity.pdbx_description
1 polymer ?
#
loop_
_entity_poly.entity_id
_entity_poly.type
_entity_poly.pdbx_seq_one_letter_code
_entity_poly.pdbx_strand_id
1 'polypeptide(L)'
;MSYAINIRPIKRQLITSCLLIFLLLSSSHADSIDGTRPSISIIIDDLGYQLASGTRAIELPGPIAYAFLPHTPHAITLAKLAHSYNKEIMLHAPMQPANADNNRLLGPGALTMDMSEQQFIKTLQEDLASIPHVIGINNHMGSLLTRHPGHMLWLMRELNRHGGLFFVDSLTSNQSVANKVADEFRVPALKRDIFLDHHTDEESINEQFDKLIALAKKRGSAVAIGHPYTETLNVLEQRLL
;
A
#
# COMPACT_ATOMS: atom_id res chain seq x y z
N MET A 1 -5.25 -82.39 0.81
CA MET A 1 -6.54 -82.09 1.50
C MET A 1 -6.99 -80.73 1.05
N SER A 2 -7.97 -80.78 0.21
CA SER A 2 -8.56 -79.55 -0.45
C SER A 2 -9.87 -79.27 0.26
N TYR A 3 -10.01 -78.02 0.80
CA TYR A 3 -11.27 -77.59 1.33
C TYR A 3 -11.88 -76.57 0.35
N ALA A 4 -12.99 -76.93 -0.31
CA ALA A 4 -13.85 -76.12 -1.13
C ALA A 4 -14.79 -75.34 -0.24
N ILE A 5 -14.79 -74.01 -0.34
CA ILE A 5 -15.75 -73.13 0.31
C ILE A 5 -16.90 -72.83 -0.68
N ASN A 6 -18.06 -73.20 -0.29
CA ASN A 6 -19.31 -73.12 -1.03
C ASN A 6 -19.96 -71.77 -0.76
N ILE A 7 -20.03 -70.86 -1.76
CA ILE A 7 -20.65 -69.54 -1.66
C ILE A 7 -22.05 -69.64 -2.29
N ARG A 8 -23.08 -69.49 -1.48
CA ARG A 8 -24.48 -69.41 -1.93
C ARG A 8 -24.79 -68.03 -2.45
N PRO A 9 -25.56 -67.85 -3.52
CA PRO A 9 -25.93 -66.54 -4.08
C PRO A 9 -27.03 -65.88 -3.23
N ILE A 10 -26.78 -64.66 -2.79
CA ILE A 10 -27.79 -63.81 -2.15
C ILE A 10 -28.64 -63.13 -3.26
N LYS A 11 -29.95 -63.30 -3.12
CA LYS A 11 -31.00 -62.86 -4.02
C LYS A 11 -30.98 -61.32 -4.18
N ARG A 12 -30.98 -60.86 -5.45
CA ARG A 12 -31.41 -59.52 -5.86
C ARG A 12 -32.88 -59.36 -5.50
N GLN A 13 -33.18 -58.47 -4.57
CA GLN A 13 -34.53 -57.88 -4.47
C GLN A 13 -34.47 -56.46 -3.92
N LEU A 14 -35.04 -55.52 -4.69
CA LEU A 14 -35.64 -54.28 -4.28
C LEU A 14 -34.74 -53.18 -3.66
N ILE A 15 -34.11 -52.36 -4.52
CA ILE A 15 -33.85 -50.96 -4.26
C ILE A 15 -34.26 -50.17 -5.51
N THR A 16 -35.56 -50.06 -5.70
CA THR A 16 -36.18 -49.16 -6.73
C THR A 16 -37.28 -48.38 -6.05
N SER A 17 -36.92 -47.49 -5.09
CA SER A 17 -37.92 -46.54 -4.55
C SER A 17 -37.31 -45.49 -3.60
N CYS A 18 -36.13 -44.95 -3.89
CA CYS A 18 -35.59 -43.79 -3.15
C CYS A 18 -34.86 -42.78 -4.02
N LEU A 19 -35.12 -42.73 -5.33
CA LEU A 19 -34.43 -41.83 -6.26
C LEU A 19 -35.31 -40.68 -6.77
N LEU A 20 -36.43 -40.36 -6.11
CA LEU A 20 -37.37 -39.32 -6.60
C LEU A 20 -37.69 -38.22 -5.58
N ILE A 21 -37.02 -38.10 -4.45
CA ILE A 21 -37.31 -37.06 -3.44
C ILE A 21 -36.10 -36.12 -3.19
N PHE A 22 -35.01 -36.20 -3.96
CA PHE A 22 -33.84 -35.31 -3.76
C PHE A 22 -33.66 -34.27 -4.86
N LEU A 23 -34.67 -33.97 -5.68
CA LEU A 23 -34.54 -33.02 -6.81
C LEU A 23 -35.31 -31.72 -6.64
N LEU A 24 -35.79 -31.39 -5.43
CA LEU A 24 -36.60 -30.17 -5.23
C LEU A 24 -36.16 -29.25 -4.10
N LEU A 25 -34.88 -29.31 -3.63
CA LEU A 25 -34.38 -28.39 -2.61
C LEU A 25 -32.96 -27.90 -2.89
N SER A 26 -32.58 -27.77 -4.16
CA SER A 26 -31.39 -26.98 -4.53
C SER A 26 -31.84 -25.66 -5.18
N SER A 27 -32.68 -24.90 -4.48
CA SER A 27 -32.63 -23.44 -4.62
C SER A 27 -31.35 -23.02 -3.94
N SER A 28 -30.23 -23.23 -4.61
CA SER A 28 -29.03 -22.45 -4.33
C SER A 28 -29.44 -21.01 -4.53
N HIS A 29 -29.73 -20.34 -3.42
CA HIS A 29 -29.50 -18.91 -3.37
C HIS A 29 -28.05 -18.76 -3.79
N ALA A 30 -27.83 -18.34 -5.03
CA ALA A 30 -26.60 -17.66 -5.36
C ALA A 30 -26.63 -16.45 -4.43
N ASP A 31 -25.94 -16.57 -3.29
CA ASP A 31 -25.54 -15.41 -2.54
C ASP A 31 -24.91 -14.49 -3.58
N SER A 32 -25.62 -13.40 -3.86
CA SER A 32 -25.06 -12.30 -4.59
C SER A 32 -23.70 -12.07 -3.95
N ILE A 33 -22.62 -12.23 -4.70
CA ILE A 33 -21.28 -11.78 -4.35
C ILE A 33 -21.52 -10.40 -3.76
N ASP A 34 -21.35 -10.30 -2.44
CA ASP A 34 -21.43 -9.03 -1.73
C ASP A 34 -20.41 -8.13 -2.42
N GLY A 35 -20.90 -7.23 -3.28
CA GLY A 35 -20.05 -6.37 -4.07
C GLY A 35 -19.19 -5.61 -3.07
N THR A 36 -17.92 -5.98 -2.99
CA THR A 36 -16.98 -5.37 -2.06
C THR A 36 -17.14 -3.87 -2.16
N ARG A 37 -17.51 -3.23 -1.06
CA ARG A 37 -17.73 -1.77 -1.04
C ARG A 37 -16.47 -1.10 -1.57
N PRO A 38 -16.60 -0.11 -2.46
CA PRO A 38 -15.45 0.63 -2.95
C PRO A 38 -14.64 1.18 -1.77
N SER A 39 -13.32 1.04 -1.82
CA SER A 39 -12.42 1.51 -0.77
C SER A 39 -11.49 2.61 -1.31
N ILE A 40 -11.14 3.54 -0.43
CA ILE A 40 -10.08 4.52 -0.68
C ILE A 40 -8.96 4.28 0.32
N SER A 41 -7.71 4.47 -0.13
CA SER A 41 -6.54 4.54 0.73
C SER A 41 -5.94 5.93 0.62
N ILE A 42 -5.65 6.56 1.76
CA ILE A 42 -5.04 7.89 1.83
C ILE A 42 -3.70 7.76 2.54
N ILE A 43 -2.67 8.34 1.96
CA ILE A 43 -1.34 8.42 2.54
C ILE A 43 -1.00 9.90 2.73
N ILE A 44 -0.52 10.27 3.91
CA ILE A 44 0.01 11.61 4.18
C ILE A 44 1.53 11.50 4.22
N ASP A 45 2.18 12.14 3.26
CA ASP A 45 3.63 12.15 3.07
C ASP A 45 4.31 13.29 3.86
N ASP A 46 5.65 13.36 3.79
CA ASP A 46 6.51 14.42 4.34
C ASP A 46 6.42 14.65 5.85
N LEU A 47 6.01 13.64 6.63
CA LEU A 47 6.01 13.78 8.09
C LEU A 47 7.44 13.69 8.66
N GLY A 48 7.64 14.41 9.76
CA GLY A 48 8.88 14.33 10.54
C GLY A 48 9.57 15.66 10.81
N TYR A 49 9.39 16.68 9.95
CA TYR A 49 9.98 18.01 10.19
C TYR A 49 9.14 18.89 11.11
N GLN A 50 7.83 18.83 11.04
CA GLN A 50 6.93 19.70 11.77
C GLN A 50 6.07 18.91 12.77
N LEU A 51 6.28 19.15 14.06
CA LEU A 51 5.58 18.41 15.11
C LEU A 51 4.08 18.72 15.10
N ALA A 52 3.70 19.98 15.01
CA ALA A 52 2.31 20.41 15.12
C ALA A 52 1.43 19.90 13.98
N SER A 53 1.84 20.10 12.73
CA SER A 53 1.09 19.61 11.57
C SER A 53 1.11 18.08 11.48
N GLY A 54 2.23 17.44 11.86
CA GLY A 54 2.30 15.98 11.94
C GLY A 54 1.35 15.40 12.99
N THR A 55 1.25 16.01 14.18
CA THR A 55 0.29 15.59 15.20
C THR A 55 -1.14 15.74 14.70
N ARG A 56 -1.50 16.90 14.16
CA ARG A 56 -2.83 17.15 13.59
C ARG A 56 -3.19 16.15 12.48
N ALA A 57 -2.23 15.82 11.61
CA ALA A 57 -2.44 14.81 10.57
C ALA A 57 -2.76 13.43 11.17
N ILE A 58 -2.03 13.00 12.21
CA ILE A 58 -2.21 11.69 12.85
C ILE A 58 -3.57 11.58 13.54
N GLU A 59 -4.11 12.69 14.05
CA GLU A 59 -5.42 12.78 14.70
C GLU A 59 -6.60 12.72 13.73
N LEU A 60 -6.38 12.77 12.41
CA LEU A 60 -7.44 12.59 11.41
C LEU A 60 -8.19 11.27 11.64
N PRO A 61 -9.53 11.26 11.49
CA PRO A 61 -10.33 10.06 11.68
C PRO A 61 -10.08 9.02 10.57
N GLY A 62 -10.36 7.76 10.87
CA GLY A 62 -10.28 6.65 9.91
C GLY A 62 -8.88 6.05 9.71
N PRO A 63 -8.78 5.03 8.87
CA PRO A 63 -7.54 4.30 8.59
C PRO A 63 -6.72 5.04 7.52
N ILE A 64 -5.85 5.93 7.95
CA ILE A 64 -4.92 6.69 7.10
C ILE A 64 -3.51 6.16 7.34
N ALA A 65 -2.70 6.03 6.30
CA ALA A 65 -1.29 5.73 6.36
C ALA A 65 -0.44 7.01 6.39
N TYR A 66 0.65 6.97 7.12
CA TYR A 66 1.55 8.11 7.30
C TYR A 66 2.97 7.74 6.90
N ALA A 67 3.56 8.51 5.99
CA ALA A 67 4.91 8.28 5.50
C ALA A 67 5.87 9.33 6.07
N PHE A 68 6.91 8.83 6.73
CA PHE A 68 7.86 9.63 7.49
C PHE A 68 9.20 9.73 6.76
N LEU A 69 9.70 10.95 6.61
CA LEU A 69 11.06 11.20 6.13
C LEU A 69 12.07 10.71 7.17
N PRO A 70 13.07 9.91 6.76
CA PRO A 70 14.05 9.34 7.68
C PRO A 70 14.93 10.42 8.32
N HIS A 71 15.45 10.15 9.54
CA HIS A 71 16.40 11.01 10.25
C HIS A 71 15.93 12.45 10.50
N THR A 72 14.63 12.71 10.41
CA THR A 72 14.05 14.03 10.68
C THR A 72 13.78 14.23 12.18
N PRO A 73 13.74 15.48 12.70
CA PRO A 73 13.74 15.76 14.13
C PRO A 73 12.60 15.12 14.92
N HIS A 74 11.41 14.98 14.32
CA HIS A 74 10.20 14.50 14.98
C HIS A 74 9.69 13.15 14.45
N ALA A 75 10.37 12.52 13.49
CA ALA A 75 9.90 11.30 12.85
C ALA A 75 9.62 10.19 13.86
N ILE A 76 10.54 9.90 14.78
CA ILE A 76 10.36 8.84 15.79
C ILE A 76 9.17 9.15 16.71
N THR A 77 9.05 10.40 17.16
CA THR A 77 7.97 10.83 18.07
C THR A 77 6.61 10.69 17.38
N LEU A 78 6.50 11.18 16.15
CA LEU A 78 5.27 11.13 15.36
C LEU A 78 4.92 9.70 14.94
N ALA A 79 5.90 8.86 14.55
CA ALA A 79 5.65 7.47 14.22
C ALA A 79 5.14 6.66 15.44
N LYS A 80 5.69 6.89 16.62
CA LYS A 80 5.17 6.30 17.87
C LYS A 80 3.74 6.79 18.19
N LEU A 81 3.46 8.07 17.97
CA LEU A 81 2.12 8.62 18.11
C LEU A 81 1.16 7.95 17.13
N ALA A 82 1.50 7.87 15.84
CA ALA A 82 0.69 7.20 14.82
C ALA A 82 0.40 5.73 15.20
N HIS A 83 1.42 5.02 15.68
CA HIS A 83 1.25 3.64 16.16
C HIS A 83 0.25 3.54 17.32
N SER A 84 0.28 4.49 18.27
CA SER A 84 -0.67 4.52 19.39
C SER A 84 -2.11 4.78 18.96
N TYR A 85 -2.32 5.41 17.82
CA TYR A 85 -3.62 5.61 17.17
C TYR A 85 -4.00 4.48 16.19
N ASN A 86 -3.26 3.37 16.18
CA ASN A 86 -3.42 2.23 15.25
C ASN A 86 -3.36 2.65 13.77
N LYS A 87 -2.51 3.63 13.45
CA LYS A 87 -2.28 4.09 12.08
C LYS A 87 -1.15 3.31 11.42
N GLU A 88 -1.23 3.16 10.12
CA GLU A 88 -0.17 2.55 9.31
C GLU A 88 1.01 3.51 9.14
N ILE A 89 2.23 2.96 9.26
CA ILE A 89 3.47 3.73 9.24
C ILE A 89 4.32 3.27 8.07
N MET A 90 4.75 4.24 7.26
CA MET A 90 5.59 4.01 6.09
C MET A 90 6.90 4.81 6.19
N LEU A 91 7.95 4.28 5.60
CA LEU A 91 9.15 5.07 5.29
C LEU A 91 8.88 5.89 4.01
N HIS A 92 9.00 7.20 4.09
CA HIS A 92 9.01 8.08 2.93
C HIS A 92 10.45 8.21 2.43
N ALA A 93 10.88 7.29 1.57
CA ALA A 93 12.28 7.15 1.17
C ALA A 93 12.71 8.25 0.19
N PRO A 94 13.68 9.11 0.55
CA PRO A 94 14.14 10.15 -0.36
C PRO A 94 14.89 9.55 -1.55
N MET A 95 14.44 9.86 -2.76
CA MET A 95 14.97 9.31 -4.01
C MET A 95 15.28 10.41 -5.01
N GLN A 96 16.40 10.29 -5.71
CA GLN A 96 16.89 11.31 -6.64
C GLN A 96 15.86 11.70 -7.70
N PRO A 97 15.51 13.02 -7.82
CA PRO A 97 14.66 13.54 -8.86
C PRO A 97 15.42 13.76 -10.18
N ALA A 98 14.69 13.89 -11.28
CA ALA A 98 15.27 14.19 -12.60
C ALA A 98 15.83 15.62 -12.70
N ASN A 99 15.24 16.57 -11.97
CA ASN A 99 15.80 17.94 -11.85
C ASN A 99 16.83 17.98 -10.72
N ALA A 100 18.10 18.16 -11.07
CA ALA A 100 19.22 18.19 -10.12
C ALA A 100 19.12 19.33 -9.09
N ASP A 101 18.48 20.45 -9.42
CA ASP A 101 18.27 21.57 -8.50
C ASP A 101 17.42 21.17 -7.29
N ASN A 102 16.60 20.14 -7.44
CA ASN A 102 15.75 19.61 -6.38
C ASN A 102 16.49 18.65 -5.43
N ASN A 103 17.74 18.23 -5.75
CA ASN A 103 18.50 17.36 -4.84
C ASN A 103 18.69 17.95 -3.45
N ARG A 104 18.75 19.27 -3.33
CA ARG A 104 18.82 19.98 -2.03
C ARG A 104 17.59 19.79 -1.13
N LEU A 105 16.47 19.29 -1.69
CA LEU A 105 15.21 19.08 -1.00
C LEU A 105 15.03 17.62 -0.56
N LEU A 106 15.94 16.71 -0.91
CA LEU A 106 15.83 15.29 -0.57
C LEU A 106 15.93 15.02 0.94
N GLY A 107 16.70 15.82 1.64
CA GLY A 107 16.98 15.57 3.05
C GLY A 107 17.97 14.41 3.29
N PRO A 108 18.14 14.00 4.55
CA PRO A 108 19.04 12.90 4.91
C PRO A 108 18.47 11.55 4.44
N GLY A 109 19.36 10.57 4.23
CA GLY A 109 18.97 9.23 3.76
C GLY A 109 18.67 9.16 2.25
N ALA A 110 19.11 10.15 1.46
CA ALA A 110 18.80 10.21 0.04
C ALA A 110 19.44 9.06 -0.76
N LEU A 111 18.62 8.32 -1.49
CA LEU A 111 19.02 7.28 -2.43
C LEU A 111 19.28 7.92 -3.79
N THR A 112 20.51 7.77 -4.32
CA THR A 112 20.96 8.47 -5.52
C THR A 112 21.53 7.53 -6.58
N MET A 113 21.61 8.01 -7.83
CA MET A 113 22.05 7.23 -8.98
C MET A 113 23.54 6.86 -8.97
N ASP A 114 24.36 7.61 -8.27
CA ASP A 114 25.81 7.41 -8.16
C ASP A 114 26.21 6.41 -7.07
N MET A 115 25.26 5.95 -6.25
CA MET A 115 25.51 4.94 -5.23
C MET A 115 25.83 3.58 -5.85
N SER A 116 26.85 2.92 -5.29
CA SER A 116 26.99 1.48 -5.48
C SER A 116 25.85 0.71 -4.80
N GLU A 117 25.60 -0.54 -5.22
CA GLU A 117 24.59 -1.39 -4.58
C GLU A 117 24.78 -1.47 -3.07
N GLN A 118 26.01 -1.62 -2.59
CA GLN A 118 26.32 -1.72 -1.16
C GLN A 118 25.95 -0.43 -0.41
N GLN A 119 26.27 0.73 -0.97
CA GLN A 119 25.90 2.02 -0.39
C GLN A 119 24.38 2.21 -0.36
N PHE A 120 23.71 1.90 -1.47
CA PHE A 120 22.26 2.00 -1.59
C PHE A 120 21.54 1.15 -0.54
N ILE A 121 21.91 -0.13 -0.45
CA ILE A 121 21.29 -1.05 0.52
C ILE A 121 21.57 -0.63 1.94
N LYS A 122 22.80 -0.19 2.24
CA LYS A 122 23.17 0.30 3.57
C LYS A 122 22.32 1.52 3.96
N THR A 123 22.21 2.51 3.08
CA THR A 123 21.40 3.71 3.32
C THR A 123 19.94 3.35 3.55
N LEU A 124 19.36 2.50 2.69
CA LEU A 124 17.97 2.05 2.84
C LEU A 124 17.72 1.33 4.19
N GLN A 125 18.66 0.51 4.63
CA GLN A 125 18.57 -0.18 5.93
C GLN A 125 18.64 0.79 7.11
N GLU A 126 19.51 1.80 7.03
CA GLU A 126 19.63 2.87 8.03
C GLU A 126 18.35 3.72 8.08
N ASP A 127 17.75 4.02 6.93
CA ASP A 127 16.49 4.75 6.82
C ASP A 127 15.32 3.95 7.45
N LEU A 128 15.20 2.67 7.10
CA LEU A 128 14.20 1.78 7.69
C LEU A 128 14.35 1.68 9.22
N ALA A 129 15.57 1.57 9.70
CA ALA A 129 15.84 1.48 11.14
C ALA A 129 15.55 2.81 11.88
N SER A 130 15.53 3.95 11.18
CA SER A 130 15.29 5.27 11.76
C SER A 130 13.82 5.51 12.12
N ILE A 131 12.88 4.77 11.52
CA ILE A 131 11.44 4.93 11.73
C ILE A 131 10.88 3.65 12.39
N PRO A 132 10.32 3.71 13.60
CA PRO A 132 9.72 2.54 14.23
C PRO A 132 8.38 2.14 13.57
N HIS A 133 8.08 0.83 13.61
CA HIS A 133 6.81 0.24 13.17
C HIS A 133 6.51 0.35 11.66
N VAL A 134 7.54 0.51 10.81
CA VAL A 134 7.37 0.58 9.35
C VAL A 134 6.80 -0.73 8.80
N ILE A 135 5.72 -0.62 8.01
CA ILE A 135 5.09 -1.74 7.31
C ILE A 135 5.18 -1.63 5.78
N GLY A 136 5.62 -0.48 5.26
CA GLY A 136 5.76 -0.22 3.83
C GLY A 136 6.64 0.98 3.55
N ILE A 137 6.93 1.20 2.27
CA ILE A 137 7.75 2.31 1.78
C ILE A 137 7.03 2.99 0.62
N ASN A 138 7.15 4.32 0.53
CA ASN A 138 6.88 5.04 -0.71
C ASN A 138 8.04 6.00 -1.04
N ASN A 139 8.10 6.50 -2.26
CA ASN A 139 9.19 7.39 -2.66
C ASN A 139 8.85 8.86 -2.43
N HIS A 140 9.74 9.56 -1.68
CA HIS A 140 9.83 11.03 -1.71
C HIS A 140 10.59 11.45 -2.96
N MET A 141 9.96 12.28 -3.81
CA MET A 141 10.49 12.58 -5.15
C MET A 141 10.74 11.31 -6.00
N GLY A 142 11.96 11.13 -6.52
CA GLY A 142 12.36 9.90 -7.21
C GLY A 142 12.06 9.87 -8.70
N SER A 143 11.73 11.00 -9.33
CA SER A 143 11.39 11.03 -10.75
C SER A 143 12.52 10.61 -11.71
N LEU A 144 13.77 10.51 -11.21
CA LEU A 144 14.88 9.88 -11.91
C LEU A 144 15.07 8.43 -11.46
N LEU A 145 15.20 8.21 -10.14
CA LEU A 145 15.60 6.93 -9.58
C LEU A 145 14.59 5.82 -9.87
N THR A 146 13.27 6.12 -9.78
CA THR A 146 12.20 5.14 -10.05
C THR A 146 12.14 4.66 -11.51
N ARG A 147 12.82 5.37 -12.41
CA ARG A 147 12.94 4.97 -13.84
C ARG A 147 14.09 3.99 -14.07
N HIS A 148 14.98 3.80 -13.10
CA HIS A 148 16.19 3.02 -13.26
C HIS A 148 15.99 1.57 -12.79
N PRO A 149 15.91 0.56 -13.68
CA PRO A 149 15.61 -0.81 -13.32
C PRO A 149 16.58 -1.41 -12.29
N GLY A 150 17.89 -1.09 -12.40
CA GLY A 150 18.90 -1.61 -11.49
C GLY A 150 18.71 -1.16 -10.05
N HIS A 151 18.43 0.13 -9.82
CA HIS A 151 18.19 0.64 -8.47
C HIS A 151 16.85 0.14 -7.90
N MET A 152 15.82 0.03 -8.73
CA MET A 152 14.55 -0.56 -8.32
C MET A 152 14.69 -2.06 -8.00
N LEU A 153 15.56 -2.77 -8.71
CA LEU A 153 15.90 -4.16 -8.40
C LEU A 153 16.55 -4.25 -7.00
N TRP A 154 17.51 -3.38 -6.67
CA TRP A 154 18.13 -3.37 -5.34
C TRP A 154 17.11 -3.08 -4.25
N LEU A 155 16.25 -2.08 -4.49
CA LEU A 155 15.16 -1.73 -3.56
C LEU A 155 14.24 -2.94 -3.32
N MET A 156 13.65 -3.51 -4.38
CA MET A 156 12.65 -4.57 -4.25
C MET A 156 13.24 -5.84 -3.67
N ARG A 157 14.50 -6.16 -4.00
CA ARG A 157 15.19 -7.29 -3.39
C ARG A 157 15.40 -7.09 -1.88
N GLU A 158 15.72 -5.88 -1.44
CA GLU A 158 15.86 -5.58 -0.02
C GLU A 158 14.51 -5.63 0.71
N LEU A 159 13.44 -5.10 0.13
CA LEU A 159 12.09 -5.20 0.69
C LEU A 159 11.64 -6.66 0.85
N ASN A 160 11.91 -7.49 -0.14
CA ASN A 160 11.61 -8.93 -0.06
C ASN A 160 12.40 -9.61 1.07
N ARG A 161 13.68 -9.24 1.26
CA ARG A 161 14.51 -9.76 2.37
C ARG A 161 14.00 -9.39 3.75
N HIS A 162 13.46 -8.18 3.92
CA HIS A 162 12.84 -7.77 5.18
C HIS A 162 11.57 -8.55 5.50
N GLY A 163 10.88 -9.08 4.49
CA GLY A 163 9.65 -9.87 4.65
C GLY A 163 8.47 -9.03 5.13
N GLY A 164 7.43 -8.94 4.29
CA GLY A 164 6.17 -8.27 4.66
C GLY A 164 6.09 -6.77 4.39
N LEU A 165 7.16 -6.11 3.92
CA LEU A 165 7.09 -4.72 3.50
C LEU A 165 6.45 -4.62 2.11
N PHE A 166 5.58 -3.62 1.91
CA PHE A 166 5.01 -3.27 0.61
C PHE A 166 5.61 -1.97 0.07
N PHE A 167 5.43 -1.74 -1.23
CA PHE A 167 5.88 -0.51 -1.88
C PHE A 167 4.70 0.26 -2.47
N VAL A 168 4.69 1.59 -2.31
CA VAL A 168 3.75 2.47 -3.02
C VAL A 168 4.55 3.42 -3.91
N ASP A 169 4.39 3.28 -5.22
CA ASP A 169 4.95 4.25 -6.16
C ASP A 169 4.15 5.56 -6.10
N SER A 170 4.77 6.62 -5.57
CA SER A 170 4.20 7.97 -5.52
C SER A 170 4.01 8.56 -6.93
N LEU A 171 4.44 7.84 -7.96
CA LEU A 171 4.27 8.13 -9.38
C LEU A 171 4.68 9.58 -9.74
N THR A 172 5.87 9.98 -9.30
CA THR A 172 6.48 11.29 -9.63
C THR A 172 6.99 11.34 -11.07
N SER A 173 7.00 10.19 -11.75
CA SER A 173 7.27 10.03 -13.18
C SER A 173 6.36 8.97 -13.78
N ASN A 174 5.74 9.26 -14.92
CA ASN A 174 4.98 8.28 -15.70
C ASN A 174 5.88 7.21 -16.37
N GLN A 175 7.21 7.37 -16.28
CA GLN A 175 8.20 6.43 -16.76
C GLN A 175 8.74 5.51 -15.63
N SER A 176 8.15 5.56 -14.44
CA SER A 176 8.53 4.67 -13.34
C SER A 176 8.42 3.20 -13.75
N VAL A 177 9.42 2.42 -13.38
CA VAL A 177 9.44 0.96 -13.54
C VAL A 177 9.25 0.23 -12.20
N ALA A 178 9.04 0.98 -11.11
CA ALA A 178 9.03 0.44 -9.77
C ALA A 178 8.03 -0.70 -9.58
N ASN A 179 6.77 -0.52 -9.98
CA ASN A 179 5.74 -1.56 -9.85
C ASN A 179 6.06 -2.80 -10.69
N LYS A 180 6.60 -2.62 -11.91
CA LYS A 180 6.99 -3.75 -12.74
C LYS A 180 8.09 -4.58 -12.06
N VAL A 181 9.10 -3.93 -11.50
CA VAL A 181 10.18 -4.61 -10.77
C VAL A 181 9.65 -5.22 -9.46
N ALA A 182 8.71 -4.56 -8.77
CA ALA A 182 8.07 -5.13 -7.59
C ALA A 182 7.37 -6.47 -7.89
N ASP A 183 6.61 -6.54 -9.00
CA ASP A 183 5.96 -7.77 -9.44
C ASP A 183 6.98 -8.90 -9.70
N GLU A 184 8.10 -8.59 -10.36
CA GLU A 184 9.17 -9.56 -10.65
C GLU A 184 9.77 -10.15 -9.35
N PHE A 185 9.84 -9.34 -8.29
CA PHE A 185 10.37 -9.74 -6.98
C PHE A 185 9.28 -10.15 -5.96
N ARG A 186 8.02 -10.20 -6.38
CA ARG A 186 6.87 -10.55 -5.52
C ARG A 186 6.76 -9.66 -4.28
N VAL A 187 7.12 -8.40 -4.41
CA VAL A 187 6.87 -7.37 -3.42
C VAL A 187 5.47 -6.82 -3.66
N PRO A 188 4.56 -6.85 -2.67
CA PRO A 188 3.26 -6.22 -2.82
C PRO A 188 3.44 -4.74 -3.15
N ALA A 189 2.85 -4.28 -4.25
CA ALA A 189 3.03 -2.90 -4.66
C ALA A 189 1.75 -2.27 -5.18
N LEU A 190 1.59 -0.98 -4.89
CA LEU A 190 0.53 -0.12 -5.38
C LEU A 190 1.16 1.10 -6.06
N LYS A 191 0.34 1.91 -6.71
CA LYS A 191 0.73 3.23 -7.20
C LYS A 191 -0.32 4.25 -6.80
N ARG A 192 0.10 5.49 -6.64
CA ARG A 192 -0.81 6.61 -6.45
C ARG A 192 -1.72 6.80 -7.67
N ASP A 193 -3.00 6.91 -7.43
CA ASP A 193 -3.99 7.29 -8.45
C ASP A 193 -4.24 8.81 -8.44
N ILE A 194 -4.37 9.41 -7.26
CA ILE A 194 -4.72 10.83 -7.07
C ILE A 194 -3.66 11.53 -6.23
N PHE A 195 -3.25 12.73 -6.64
CA PHE A 195 -2.47 13.65 -5.83
C PHE A 195 -3.43 14.71 -5.29
N LEU A 196 -3.64 14.74 -3.97
CA LEU A 196 -4.70 15.55 -3.37
C LEU A 196 -4.39 17.05 -3.46
N ASP A 197 -3.15 17.41 -3.22
CA ASP A 197 -2.73 18.79 -2.95
C ASP A 197 -1.60 19.27 -3.86
N HIS A 198 -1.68 18.92 -5.15
CA HIS A 198 -0.83 19.53 -6.18
C HIS A 198 -1.05 21.06 -6.25
N HIS A 199 -2.30 21.49 -6.06
CA HIS A 199 -2.68 22.85 -5.74
C HIS A 199 -3.18 22.86 -4.31
N THR A 200 -2.65 23.79 -3.49
CA THR A 200 -2.85 23.78 -2.03
C THR A 200 -4.08 24.58 -1.57
N ASP A 201 -4.98 24.94 -2.47
CA ASP A 201 -6.28 25.55 -2.12
C ASP A 201 -7.33 24.45 -1.83
N GLU A 202 -8.24 24.73 -0.88
CA GLU A 202 -9.26 23.77 -0.46
C GLU A 202 -10.23 23.36 -1.57
N GLU A 203 -10.52 24.24 -2.54
CA GLU A 203 -11.41 23.93 -3.67
C GLU A 203 -10.77 22.84 -4.55
N SER A 204 -9.52 23.04 -4.97
CA SER A 204 -8.75 22.08 -5.75
C SER A 204 -8.60 20.74 -5.02
N ILE A 205 -8.33 20.76 -3.70
CA ILE A 205 -8.20 19.53 -2.90
C ILE A 205 -9.54 18.79 -2.84
N ASN A 206 -10.67 19.48 -2.64
CA ASN A 206 -12.00 18.88 -2.67
C ASN A 206 -12.31 18.21 -4.01
N GLU A 207 -11.97 18.88 -5.14
CA GLU A 207 -12.11 18.27 -6.46
C GLU A 207 -11.28 16.97 -6.61
N GLN A 208 -10.04 16.95 -6.11
CA GLN A 208 -9.22 15.73 -6.16
C GLN A 208 -9.81 14.63 -5.26
N PHE A 209 -10.37 15.00 -4.11
CA PHE A 209 -11.06 14.05 -3.25
C PHE A 209 -12.30 13.45 -3.94
N ASP A 210 -13.09 14.25 -4.64
CA ASP A 210 -14.24 13.77 -5.42
C ASP A 210 -13.81 12.82 -6.54
N LYS A 211 -12.70 13.13 -7.23
CA LYS A 211 -12.09 12.24 -8.23
C LYS A 211 -11.63 10.91 -7.61
N LEU A 212 -11.05 10.94 -6.39
CA LEU A 212 -10.68 9.74 -5.64
C LEU A 212 -11.89 8.84 -5.40
N ILE A 213 -12.99 9.40 -4.88
CA ILE A 213 -14.23 8.67 -4.63
C ILE A 213 -14.82 8.10 -5.93
N ALA A 214 -14.87 8.91 -7.00
CA ALA A 214 -15.39 8.47 -8.30
C ALA A 214 -14.56 7.31 -8.88
N LEU A 215 -13.24 7.39 -8.74
CA LEU A 215 -12.31 6.37 -9.22
C LEU A 215 -12.47 5.06 -8.42
N ALA A 216 -12.56 5.14 -7.09
CA ALA A 216 -12.81 4.00 -6.23
C ALA A 216 -14.13 3.31 -6.58
N LYS A 217 -15.22 4.08 -6.76
CA LYS A 217 -16.52 3.54 -7.21
C LYS A 217 -16.44 2.82 -8.55
N LYS A 218 -15.57 3.28 -9.47
CA LYS A 218 -15.41 2.68 -10.80
C LYS A 218 -14.54 1.43 -10.79
N ARG A 219 -13.49 1.37 -9.94
CA ARG A 219 -12.46 0.33 -9.98
C ARG A 219 -12.50 -0.63 -8.78
N GLY A 220 -13.31 -0.33 -7.77
CA GLY A 220 -13.32 -1.05 -6.50
C GLY A 220 -12.38 -0.44 -5.46
N SER A 221 -11.27 0.19 -5.87
CA SER A 221 -10.33 0.87 -4.97
C SER A 221 -9.59 2.01 -5.66
N ALA A 222 -9.06 2.97 -4.87
CA ALA A 222 -8.18 4.02 -5.34
C ALA A 222 -7.25 4.51 -4.22
N VAL A 223 -6.03 4.95 -4.58
CA VAL A 223 -4.99 5.42 -3.67
C VAL A 223 -4.75 6.92 -3.90
N ALA A 224 -4.83 7.71 -2.83
CA ALA A 224 -4.46 9.11 -2.83
C ALA A 224 -3.24 9.39 -1.96
N ILE A 225 -2.45 10.37 -2.36
CA ILE A 225 -1.36 10.94 -1.57
C ILE A 225 -1.62 12.43 -1.39
N GLY A 226 -1.40 12.91 -0.17
CA GLY A 226 -1.39 14.33 0.20
C GLY A 226 -0.31 14.60 1.23
N HIS A 227 -0.19 15.87 1.64
CA HIS A 227 0.83 16.34 2.59
C HIS A 227 0.16 17.03 3.79
N PRO A 228 0.88 17.25 4.91
CA PRO A 228 0.29 17.84 6.10
C PRO A 228 0.16 19.38 6.00
N TYR A 229 -0.31 19.88 4.83
CA TYR A 229 -0.67 21.28 4.65
C TYR A 229 -1.97 21.59 5.39
N THR A 230 -2.11 22.83 5.84
CA THR A 230 -3.30 23.26 6.59
C THR A 230 -4.59 23.00 5.81
N GLU A 231 -4.59 23.34 4.52
CA GLU A 231 -5.74 23.21 3.62
C GLU A 231 -6.10 21.73 3.39
N THR A 232 -5.09 20.88 3.20
CA THR A 232 -5.29 19.43 3.06
C THR A 232 -5.92 18.83 4.29
N LEU A 233 -5.41 19.19 5.48
CA LEU A 233 -5.95 18.72 6.74
C LEU A 233 -7.37 19.25 6.99
N ASN A 234 -7.65 20.51 6.67
CA ASN A 234 -9.00 21.10 6.76
C ASN A 234 -10.02 20.28 5.94
N VAL A 235 -9.67 20.00 4.69
CA VAL A 235 -10.55 19.21 3.81
C VAL A 235 -10.73 17.79 4.33
N LEU A 236 -9.65 17.12 4.74
CA LEU A 236 -9.73 15.74 5.24
C LEU A 236 -10.52 15.64 6.54
N GLU A 237 -10.39 16.59 7.47
CA GLU A 237 -11.20 16.65 8.69
C GLU A 237 -12.71 16.73 8.39
N GLN A 238 -13.10 17.43 7.32
CA GLN A 238 -14.50 17.56 6.91
C GLN A 238 -15.02 16.35 6.14
N ARG A 239 -14.17 15.72 5.33
CA ARG A 239 -14.58 14.68 4.38
C ARG A 239 -14.51 13.26 4.94
N LEU A 240 -13.81 13.05 6.05
CA LEU A 240 -13.61 11.73 6.68
C LEU A 240 -14.56 11.47 7.86
N LEU A 241 -15.52 12.36 8.12
CA LEU A 241 -16.53 12.21 9.19
C LEU A 241 -17.67 11.28 8.77
#